data_7d8158e9274240c5b83aa24aedd52d11
#
_entry.id   7d8158e9274240c5b83aa24aedd52d11
#
_cell.length_a   1.000
_cell.length_b   1.000
_cell.length_c   1.000
_cell.angle_alpha   90.00
_cell.angle_beta   90.00
_cell.angle_gamma   90.00
#
_symmetry.space_group_name_H-M   'P 1'
#
loop_
_entity.id
_entity.type
_entity.pdbx_description
1 polymer ?
#
loop_
_entity_poly.entity_id
_entity_poly.type
_entity_poly.pdbx_seq_one_letter_code
_entity_poly.pdbx_strand_id
1 'polypeptide(L)'
;MKRQNTVIYICVIITLLNVAGLLFIACKSNSPIATASTPVQSSTSGYYSDAYMPEALTFAGETVPLQRLDVQEALRKELIVNSYLHSHTIQILQTAPRVFQLMEPILEKNGIPEDFKYLAVIESRLNPQAQSPAGAVGVWQFLKGTGKENGLEINNEVDERYHIEKSTEAAAAYLKKAYEKFGSWTLAAAAYNAGAAMISRQMDLQKETNYYNLLLGEETERYVFRILALKQIMNHPELYNFTVYTFEKTETVEVKGPVKSWADFAQEQGITYKTLKRFNPWLRKTDLKNPRHKTYTISIPKKKELYK
;
A
#
# COMPACT_ATOMS: atom_id res chain seq x y z
N MET A 1 -0.31 -31.06 26.56
CA MET A 1 -1.32 -30.32 27.30
C MET A 1 -0.80 -29.31 28.33
N LYS A 2 0.47 -29.37 28.84
CA LYS A 2 0.97 -28.38 29.86
C LYS A 2 1.51 -27.05 29.29
N ARG A 3 1.78 -26.91 28.00
CA ARG A 3 2.32 -25.67 27.39
C ARG A 3 1.26 -24.66 26.89
N GLN A 4 0.04 -25.09 26.64
CA GLN A 4 -1.05 -24.20 26.20
C GLN A 4 -1.65 -23.37 27.35
N ASN A 5 -1.67 -23.90 28.56
CA ASN A 5 -2.23 -23.20 29.72
C ASN A 5 -1.35 -22.05 30.22
N THR A 6 -0.03 -22.08 29.98
CA THR A 6 0.90 -21.04 30.43
C THR A 6 0.76 -19.76 29.58
N VAL A 7 0.45 -19.86 28.28
CA VAL A 7 0.28 -18.71 27.37
C VAL A 7 -1.03 -17.98 27.68
N ILE A 8 -2.09 -18.70 28.04
CA ILE A 8 -3.38 -18.11 28.39
C ILE A 8 -3.29 -17.32 29.71
N TYR A 9 -2.53 -17.80 30.72
CA TYR A 9 -2.32 -17.10 31.98
C TYR A 9 -1.51 -15.80 31.83
N ILE A 10 -0.53 -15.76 30.91
CA ILE A 10 0.27 -14.55 30.65
C ILE A 10 -0.57 -13.47 29.96
N CYS A 11 -1.46 -13.84 29.04
CA CYS A 11 -2.36 -12.88 28.37
C CYS A 11 -3.40 -12.28 29.33
N VAL A 12 -3.90 -13.05 30.31
CA VAL A 12 -4.88 -12.57 31.30
C VAL A 12 -4.23 -11.63 32.33
N ILE A 13 -2.97 -11.83 32.69
CA ILE A 13 -2.25 -10.95 33.64
C ILE A 13 -1.91 -9.60 33.00
N ILE A 14 -1.60 -9.55 31.70
CA ILE A 14 -1.33 -8.29 30.99
C ILE A 14 -2.59 -7.43 30.81
N THR A 15 -3.77 -8.03 30.68
CA THR A 15 -5.06 -7.28 30.63
C THR A 15 -5.51 -6.75 31.97
N LEU A 16 -5.17 -7.38 33.08
CA LEU A 16 -5.55 -6.91 34.42
C LEU A 16 -4.67 -5.78 34.95
N LEU A 17 -3.45 -5.64 34.49
CA LEU A 17 -2.55 -4.53 34.89
C LEU A 17 -2.84 -3.19 34.20
N ASN A 18 -3.58 -3.19 33.10
CA ASN A 18 -3.99 -1.96 32.40
C ASN A 18 -5.30 -1.34 32.93
N VAL A 19 -6.05 -2.02 33.79
CA VAL A 19 -7.30 -1.49 34.40
C VAL A 19 -7.05 -0.82 35.73
N ALA A 20 -5.97 -1.13 36.43
CA ALA A 20 -5.64 -0.58 37.75
C ALA A 20 -4.97 0.81 37.71
N GLY A 21 -4.52 1.29 36.55
CA GLY A 21 -3.80 2.57 36.39
C GLY A 21 -4.69 3.81 36.22
N LEU A 22 -6.01 3.67 36.10
CA LEU A 22 -6.93 4.77 35.73
C LEU A 22 -7.79 5.33 36.89
N LEU A 23 -7.50 4.95 38.15
CA LEU A 23 -8.35 5.32 39.30
C LEU A 23 -7.70 6.20 40.37
N PHE A 24 -6.56 6.85 40.12
CA PHE A 24 -5.91 7.72 41.11
C PHE A 24 -5.45 9.04 40.53
N ILE A 25 -6.34 9.92 40.08
CA ILE A 25 -6.12 11.39 40.11
C ILE A 25 -7.50 12.07 40.10
N ALA A 26 -8.09 12.22 41.27
CA ALA A 26 -9.14 13.18 41.52
C ALA A 26 -9.04 13.64 42.97
N CYS A 27 -8.26 14.70 43.23
CA CYS A 27 -8.52 15.57 44.39
C CYS A 27 -7.75 16.88 44.31
N LYS A 28 -8.51 17.97 44.25
CA LYS A 28 -8.33 19.32 44.83
C LYS A 28 -7.23 20.23 44.28
N SER A 29 -7.66 21.35 43.68
CA SER A 29 -7.32 22.68 44.25
C SER A 29 -8.36 23.72 43.82
N ASN A 30 -9.02 24.32 44.83
CA ASN A 30 -9.76 25.57 44.68
C ASN A 30 -8.77 26.74 44.67
N SER A 31 -8.88 27.63 43.73
CA SER A 31 -8.39 29.01 43.80
C SER A 31 -9.22 29.92 42.85
N PRO A 32 -9.45 31.18 43.20
CA PRO A 32 -10.60 31.93 42.71
C PRO A 32 -10.36 32.63 41.37
N ILE A 33 -11.47 32.84 40.73
CA ILE A 33 -11.73 33.43 39.41
C ILE A 33 -11.18 34.86 39.33
N ALA A 34 -10.36 35.10 38.30
CA ALA A 34 -10.16 36.42 37.75
C ALA A 34 -10.83 36.50 36.36
N THR A 35 -11.91 37.25 36.26
CA THR A 35 -12.63 37.55 35.03
C THR A 35 -11.80 38.48 34.15
N ALA A 36 -11.25 37.95 33.07
CA ALA A 36 -10.84 38.76 31.93
C ALA A 36 -11.46 38.13 30.68
N SER A 37 -12.54 38.75 30.20
CA SER A 37 -13.23 38.38 28.99
C SER A 37 -12.45 38.85 27.76
N THR A 38 -11.55 38.03 27.22
CA THR A 38 -11.16 38.09 25.84
C THR A 38 -11.98 37.02 25.10
N PRO A 39 -12.60 37.37 23.95
CA PRO A 39 -13.28 36.33 23.19
C PRO A 39 -12.21 35.36 22.66
N VAL A 40 -12.09 34.21 23.32
CA VAL A 40 -11.42 33.07 22.75
C VAL A 40 -12.23 32.72 21.51
N GLN A 41 -11.69 33.02 20.34
CA GLN A 41 -12.13 32.36 19.11
C GLN A 41 -12.17 30.87 19.42
N SER A 42 -13.36 30.35 19.53
CA SER A 42 -13.59 28.91 19.65
C SER A 42 -12.94 28.26 18.42
N SER A 43 -11.73 27.73 18.63
CA SER A 43 -11.25 26.65 17.76
C SER A 43 -12.39 25.63 17.76
N THR A 44 -13.07 25.52 16.65
CA THR A 44 -14.08 24.52 16.37
C THR A 44 -13.55 23.19 16.89
N SER A 45 -14.10 22.75 18.01
CA SER A 45 -13.95 21.38 18.50
C SER A 45 -14.23 20.50 17.29
N GLY A 46 -13.26 19.69 16.89
CA GLY A 46 -13.40 18.84 15.71
C GLY A 46 -14.61 17.94 15.89
N TYR A 47 -15.73 18.34 15.32
CA TYR A 47 -16.85 17.43 15.12
C TYR A 47 -16.35 16.35 14.20
N TYR A 48 -16.38 15.09 14.65
CA TYR A 48 -16.20 13.96 13.75
C TYR A 48 -17.32 14.03 12.73
N SER A 49 -16.99 14.40 11.51
CA SER A 49 -17.93 14.41 10.40
C SER A 49 -17.92 13.03 9.74
N ASP A 50 -19.05 12.65 9.18
CA ASP A 50 -19.12 11.47 8.32
C ASP A 50 -18.17 11.64 7.11
N ALA A 51 -17.68 10.54 6.56
CA ALA A 51 -16.84 10.59 5.37
C ALA A 51 -17.68 11.01 4.16
N TYR A 52 -17.05 11.79 3.27
CA TYR A 52 -17.68 12.16 2.00
C TYR A 52 -17.99 10.92 1.17
N MET A 53 -19.26 10.69 0.89
CA MET A 53 -19.73 9.61 0.01
C MET A 53 -19.98 10.15 -1.40
N PRO A 54 -19.35 9.58 -2.44
CA PRO A 54 -19.62 9.99 -3.81
C PRO A 54 -21.02 9.54 -4.25
N GLU A 55 -21.65 10.31 -5.13
CA GLU A 55 -22.94 9.94 -5.75
C GLU A 55 -22.80 8.80 -6.76
N ALA A 56 -21.65 8.74 -7.45
CA ALA A 56 -21.29 7.70 -8.40
C ALA A 56 -19.81 7.34 -8.25
N LEU A 57 -19.49 6.09 -8.45
CA LEU A 57 -18.12 5.59 -8.38
C LEU A 57 -17.92 4.44 -9.38
N THR A 58 -16.74 4.38 -9.96
CA THR A 58 -16.32 3.28 -10.83
C THR A 58 -15.00 2.70 -10.36
N PHE A 59 -14.78 1.43 -10.63
CA PHE A 59 -13.47 0.78 -10.52
C PHE A 59 -13.10 0.19 -11.87
N ALA A 60 -11.99 0.64 -12.44
CA ALA A 60 -11.50 0.17 -13.74
C ALA A 60 -12.57 0.25 -14.86
N GLY A 61 -13.42 1.27 -14.85
CA GLY A 61 -14.54 1.45 -15.75
C GLY A 61 -15.80 0.67 -15.39
N GLU A 62 -15.77 -0.23 -14.40
CA GLU A 62 -16.93 -0.98 -13.92
C GLU A 62 -17.70 -0.16 -12.87
N THR A 63 -19.03 -0.09 -13.00
CA THR A 63 -19.89 0.68 -12.08
C THR A 63 -19.95 0.02 -10.71
N VAL A 64 -19.72 0.80 -9.64
CA VAL A 64 -19.97 0.39 -8.26
C VAL A 64 -21.45 0.60 -7.95
N PRO A 65 -22.21 -0.42 -7.51
CA PRO A 65 -23.66 -0.31 -7.30
C PRO A 65 -24.01 0.42 -5.99
N LEU A 66 -23.73 1.73 -5.94
CA LEU A 66 -23.92 2.57 -4.75
C LEU A 66 -25.40 2.74 -4.34
N GLN A 67 -26.35 2.34 -5.16
CA GLN A 67 -27.77 2.29 -4.79
C GLN A 67 -28.10 1.16 -3.78
N ARG A 68 -27.18 0.21 -3.58
CA ARG A 68 -27.33 -0.89 -2.63
C ARG A 68 -26.84 -0.45 -1.25
N LEU A 69 -27.61 -0.73 -0.22
CA LEU A 69 -27.28 -0.34 1.16
C LEU A 69 -26.01 -1.04 1.69
N ASP A 70 -25.88 -2.35 1.44
CA ASP A 70 -24.70 -3.14 1.83
C ASP A 70 -23.40 -2.61 1.20
N VAL A 71 -23.45 -2.19 -0.08
CA VAL A 71 -22.32 -1.59 -0.78
C VAL A 71 -21.97 -0.20 -0.22
N GLN A 72 -23.00 0.62 0.08
CA GLN A 72 -22.80 1.92 0.72
C GLN A 72 -22.14 1.78 2.11
N GLU A 73 -22.65 0.87 2.93
CA GLU A 73 -22.12 0.64 4.29
C GLU A 73 -20.66 0.15 4.25
N ALA A 74 -20.36 -0.80 3.35
CA ALA A 74 -19.00 -1.32 3.18
C ALA A 74 -18.03 -0.23 2.71
N LEU A 75 -18.42 0.58 1.72
CA LEU A 75 -17.59 1.69 1.23
C LEU A 75 -17.42 2.77 2.30
N ARG A 76 -18.50 3.17 2.99
CA ARG A 76 -18.47 4.18 4.05
C ARG A 76 -17.54 3.78 5.19
N LYS A 77 -17.59 2.51 5.61
CA LYS A 77 -16.66 1.95 6.61
C LYS A 77 -15.21 2.19 6.21
N GLU A 78 -14.83 1.87 4.98
CA GLU A 78 -13.45 2.02 4.52
C GLU A 78 -13.07 3.50 4.31
N LEU A 79 -14.00 4.35 3.87
CA LEU A 79 -13.77 5.79 3.79
C LEU A 79 -13.51 6.39 5.18
N ILE A 80 -14.33 6.07 6.17
CA ILE A 80 -14.13 6.54 7.56
C ILE A 80 -12.77 6.06 8.08
N VAL A 81 -12.47 4.76 7.98
CA VAL A 81 -11.21 4.19 8.47
C VAL A 81 -10.02 4.92 7.87
N ASN A 82 -9.97 5.09 6.54
CA ASN A 82 -8.83 5.71 5.88
C ASN A 82 -8.79 7.24 6.05
N SER A 83 -9.93 7.92 6.17
CA SER A 83 -9.98 9.37 6.43
C SER A 83 -9.45 9.71 7.82
N TYR A 84 -9.69 8.87 8.83
CA TYR A 84 -9.26 9.11 10.21
C TYR A 84 -7.88 8.48 10.54
N LEU A 85 -7.32 7.62 9.70
CA LEU A 85 -5.94 7.16 9.78
C LEU A 85 -4.96 8.21 9.23
N HIS A 86 -5.05 9.46 9.70
CA HIS A 86 -4.35 10.63 9.16
C HIS A 86 -2.87 10.38 8.85
N SER A 87 -2.12 9.80 9.78
CA SER A 87 -0.68 9.56 9.58
C SER A 87 -0.39 8.63 8.40
N HIS A 88 -1.18 7.58 8.23
CA HIS A 88 -1.01 6.64 7.12
C HIS A 88 -1.40 7.26 5.79
N THR A 89 -2.55 7.96 5.75
CA THR A 89 -3.05 8.59 4.53
C THR A 89 -2.13 9.72 4.06
N ILE A 90 -1.61 10.54 4.98
CA ILE A 90 -0.60 11.57 4.67
C ILE A 90 0.65 10.93 4.05
N GLN A 91 1.20 9.87 4.65
CA GLN A 91 2.39 9.19 4.11
C GLN A 91 2.15 8.61 2.71
N ILE A 92 0.96 8.05 2.47
CA ILE A 92 0.56 7.56 1.14
C ILE A 92 0.55 8.72 0.15
N LEU A 93 -0.16 9.81 0.45
CA LEU A 93 -0.26 11.00 -0.40
C LEU A 93 1.11 11.61 -0.71
N GLN A 94 2.02 11.61 0.27
CA GLN A 94 3.40 12.09 0.08
C GLN A 94 4.24 11.16 -0.81
N THR A 95 3.99 9.87 -0.77
CA THR A 95 4.78 8.86 -1.51
C THR A 95 4.23 8.61 -2.92
N ALA A 96 2.91 8.71 -3.08
CA ALA A 96 2.20 8.33 -4.29
C ALA A 96 2.76 8.95 -5.58
N PRO A 97 2.98 10.26 -5.70
CA PRO A 97 3.46 10.83 -6.93
C PRO A 97 4.75 10.15 -7.43
N ARG A 98 5.71 9.78 -6.54
CA ARG A 98 6.97 9.11 -6.87
C ARG A 98 6.79 7.70 -7.41
N VAL A 99 5.88 6.99 -6.83
CA VAL A 99 5.65 5.60 -7.21
C VAL A 99 4.74 5.54 -8.43
N PHE A 100 3.70 6.37 -8.48
CA PHE A 100 2.76 6.39 -9.59
C PHE A 100 3.38 6.78 -10.92
N GLN A 101 4.29 7.77 -10.96
CA GLN A 101 5.01 8.12 -12.19
C GLN A 101 5.79 6.94 -12.80
N LEU A 102 6.18 5.94 -11.99
CA LEU A 102 6.85 4.74 -12.44
C LEU A 102 5.87 3.63 -12.81
N MET A 103 4.70 3.59 -12.16
CA MET A 103 3.70 2.53 -12.37
C MET A 103 2.77 2.81 -13.56
N GLU A 104 2.24 4.03 -13.64
CA GLU A 104 1.19 4.40 -14.59
C GLU A 104 1.57 4.11 -16.05
N PRO A 105 2.77 4.47 -16.56
CA PRO A 105 3.16 4.14 -17.93
C PRO A 105 3.22 2.63 -18.20
N ILE A 106 3.52 1.83 -17.17
CA ILE A 106 3.61 0.37 -17.28
C ILE A 106 2.21 -0.24 -17.30
N LEU A 107 1.31 0.22 -16.45
CA LEU A 107 -0.09 -0.22 -16.44
C LEU A 107 -0.74 0.10 -17.79
N GLU A 108 -0.61 1.34 -18.27
CA GLU A 108 -1.13 1.78 -19.57
C GLU A 108 -0.59 0.94 -20.73
N LYS A 109 0.73 0.76 -20.81
CA LYS A 109 1.38 -0.06 -21.84
C LYS A 109 0.85 -1.49 -21.90
N ASN A 110 0.48 -2.05 -20.76
CA ASN A 110 -0.05 -3.42 -20.65
C ASN A 110 -1.57 -3.49 -20.76
N GLY A 111 -2.27 -2.38 -20.96
CA GLY A 111 -3.74 -2.31 -21.04
C GLY A 111 -4.43 -2.59 -19.71
N ILE A 112 -3.75 -2.33 -18.59
CA ILE A 112 -4.31 -2.45 -17.24
C ILE A 112 -4.88 -1.09 -16.83
N PRO A 113 -6.15 -1.03 -16.39
CA PRO A 113 -6.73 0.21 -15.94
C PRO A 113 -5.93 0.89 -14.83
N GLU A 114 -5.79 2.20 -14.92
CA GLU A 114 -5.00 3.02 -14.00
C GLU A 114 -5.40 2.84 -12.53
N ASP A 115 -6.67 2.54 -12.27
CA ASP A 115 -7.21 2.30 -10.92
C ASP A 115 -6.47 1.21 -10.14
N PHE A 116 -5.78 0.30 -10.83
CA PHE A 116 -4.96 -0.73 -10.17
C PHE A 116 -3.74 -0.18 -9.42
N LYS A 117 -3.34 1.08 -9.64
CA LYS A 117 -2.34 1.74 -8.78
C LYS A 117 -2.78 1.81 -7.32
N TYR A 118 -4.10 1.95 -7.06
CA TYR A 118 -4.65 1.97 -5.69
C TYR A 118 -4.63 0.59 -5.02
N LEU A 119 -4.58 -0.50 -5.80
CA LEU A 119 -4.31 -1.84 -5.26
C LEU A 119 -2.91 -1.89 -4.64
N ALA A 120 -1.87 -1.38 -5.30
CA ALA A 120 -0.53 -1.29 -4.72
C ALA A 120 -0.49 -0.41 -3.45
N VAL A 121 -1.37 0.59 -3.36
CA VAL A 121 -1.52 1.40 -2.14
C VAL A 121 -1.98 0.55 -0.97
N ILE A 122 -3.03 -0.26 -1.13
CA ILE A 122 -3.54 -1.09 -0.03
C ILE A 122 -2.60 -2.22 0.35
N GLU A 123 -1.80 -2.74 -0.59
CA GLU A 123 -0.84 -3.81 -0.34
C GLU A 123 0.34 -3.37 0.54
N SER A 124 0.90 -2.21 0.28
CA SER A 124 2.18 -1.81 0.89
C SER A 124 2.24 -0.36 1.36
N ARG A 125 1.18 0.45 1.17
CA ARG A 125 1.22 1.92 1.28
C ARG A 125 2.31 2.52 0.39
N LEU A 126 2.54 1.90 -0.78
CA LEU A 126 3.58 2.27 -1.75
C LEU A 126 5.02 2.20 -1.20
N ASN A 127 5.25 1.43 -0.13
CA ASN A 127 6.60 1.20 0.40
C ASN A 127 7.30 0.09 -0.40
N PRO A 128 8.35 0.40 -1.19
CA PRO A 128 9.05 -0.60 -1.98
C PRO A 128 9.84 -1.60 -1.11
N GLN A 129 10.04 -1.31 0.17
CA GLN A 129 10.73 -2.20 1.11
C GLN A 129 9.76 -2.94 2.05
N ALA A 130 8.45 -2.85 1.82
CA ALA A 130 7.47 -3.57 2.63
C ALA A 130 7.70 -5.07 2.57
N GLN A 131 7.57 -5.72 3.74
CA GLN A 131 7.62 -7.16 3.87
C GLN A 131 6.56 -7.61 4.87
N SER A 132 5.70 -8.54 4.46
CA SER A 132 4.69 -9.12 5.33
C SER A 132 5.25 -10.31 6.15
N PRO A 133 4.58 -10.71 7.24
CA PRO A 133 4.94 -11.92 7.98
C PRO A 133 4.92 -13.20 7.12
N ALA A 134 4.08 -13.24 6.09
CA ALA A 134 4.00 -14.36 5.14
C ALA A 134 5.12 -14.32 4.08
N GLY A 135 6.01 -13.31 4.10
CA GLY A 135 7.11 -13.16 3.15
C GLY A 135 6.71 -12.56 1.80
N ALA A 136 5.54 -11.91 1.73
CA ALA A 136 5.20 -11.07 0.59
C ALA A 136 6.03 -9.76 0.65
N VAL A 137 6.45 -9.24 -0.52
CA VAL A 137 7.47 -8.18 -0.59
C VAL A 137 7.15 -7.14 -1.64
N GLY A 138 7.58 -5.89 -1.36
CA GLY A 138 7.56 -4.77 -2.29
C GLY A 138 6.21 -4.09 -2.40
N VAL A 139 6.08 -3.18 -3.36
CA VAL A 139 4.86 -2.37 -3.53
C VAL A 139 3.63 -3.21 -3.88
N TRP A 140 3.83 -4.34 -4.55
CA TRP A 140 2.79 -5.26 -5.00
C TRP A 140 2.62 -6.48 -4.10
N GLN A 141 3.40 -6.60 -3.02
CA GLN A 141 3.35 -7.72 -2.05
C GLN A 141 3.37 -9.11 -2.69
N PHE A 142 4.25 -9.33 -3.67
CA PHE A 142 4.41 -10.66 -4.24
C PHE A 142 5.05 -11.65 -3.27
N LEU A 143 4.47 -12.83 -3.15
CA LEU A 143 5.15 -14.00 -2.62
C LEU A 143 6.25 -14.46 -3.60
N LYS A 144 7.27 -15.14 -3.09
CA LYS A 144 8.42 -15.58 -3.89
C LYS A 144 8.02 -16.47 -5.07
N GLY A 145 7.09 -17.40 -4.86
CA GLY A 145 6.57 -18.28 -5.91
C GLY A 145 5.87 -17.49 -7.00
N THR A 146 4.84 -16.74 -6.62
CA THR A 146 4.05 -15.92 -7.54
C THR A 146 4.90 -14.90 -8.30
N GLY A 147 5.89 -14.27 -7.63
CA GLY A 147 6.81 -13.37 -8.30
C GLY A 147 7.60 -14.06 -9.42
N LYS A 148 8.16 -15.25 -9.16
CA LYS A 148 8.87 -16.04 -10.18
C LYS A 148 7.98 -16.49 -11.33
N GLU A 149 6.76 -16.95 -11.03
CA GLU A 149 5.77 -17.35 -12.03
C GLU A 149 5.38 -16.20 -12.98
N ASN A 150 5.50 -14.97 -12.50
CA ASN A 150 5.25 -13.75 -13.29
C ASN A 150 6.54 -13.04 -13.76
N GLY A 151 7.67 -13.79 -13.82
CA GLY A 151 8.89 -13.37 -14.51
C GLY A 151 9.89 -12.60 -13.67
N LEU A 152 9.68 -12.42 -12.36
CA LEU A 152 10.63 -11.70 -11.51
C LEU A 152 11.87 -12.54 -11.20
N GLU A 153 13.04 -11.90 -11.31
CA GLU A 153 14.29 -12.46 -10.81
C GLU A 153 14.34 -12.35 -9.28
N ILE A 154 14.44 -13.52 -8.62
CA ILE A 154 14.48 -13.59 -7.16
C ILE A 154 15.56 -14.58 -6.74
N ASN A 155 16.71 -14.04 -6.35
CA ASN A 155 17.87 -14.78 -5.85
C ASN A 155 18.51 -14.06 -4.65
N ASN A 156 19.74 -14.44 -4.26
CA ASN A 156 20.42 -13.84 -3.11
C ASN A 156 21.00 -12.44 -3.39
N GLU A 157 21.24 -12.08 -4.65
CA GLU A 157 21.86 -10.81 -5.06
C GLU A 157 20.80 -9.81 -5.50
N VAL A 158 19.76 -10.31 -6.18
CA VAL A 158 18.68 -9.54 -6.80
C VAL A 158 17.33 -10.09 -6.35
N ASP A 159 16.44 -9.20 -5.94
CA ASP A 159 15.03 -9.52 -5.69
C ASP A 159 14.14 -8.44 -6.32
N GLU A 160 13.69 -8.70 -7.55
CA GLU A 160 12.92 -7.75 -8.34
C GLU A 160 11.51 -7.48 -7.79
N ARG A 161 11.07 -8.17 -6.74
CA ARG A 161 9.83 -7.80 -6.02
C ARG A 161 9.95 -6.43 -5.36
N TYR A 162 11.18 -6.00 -5.02
CA TYR A 162 11.49 -4.67 -4.49
C TYR A 162 11.67 -3.60 -5.59
N HIS A 163 11.71 -4.01 -6.87
CA HIS A 163 11.86 -3.13 -8.02
C HIS A 163 10.49 -2.67 -8.49
N ILE A 164 10.17 -1.39 -8.38
CA ILE A 164 8.83 -0.86 -8.65
C ILE A 164 8.39 -1.22 -10.07
N GLU A 165 9.19 -0.89 -11.08
CA GLU A 165 8.84 -1.10 -12.48
C GLU A 165 8.70 -2.59 -12.82
N LYS A 166 9.67 -3.44 -12.42
CA LYS A 166 9.62 -4.88 -12.68
C LYS A 166 8.45 -5.57 -11.99
N SER A 167 8.22 -5.22 -10.73
CA SER A 167 7.07 -5.78 -10.01
C SER A 167 5.73 -5.27 -10.57
N THR A 168 5.68 -4.07 -11.15
CA THR A 168 4.49 -3.56 -11.85
C THR A 168 4.25 -4.32 -13.15
N GLU A 169 5.29 -4.64 -13.94
CA GLU A 169 5.16 -5.52 -15.12
C GLU A 169 4.60 -6.89 -14.73
N ALA A 170 5.11 -7.48 -13.63
CA ALA A 170 4.62 -8.75 -13.12
C ALA A 170 3.17 -8.68 -12.64
N ALA A 171 2.79 -7.59 -11.95
CA ALA A 171 1.42 -7.35 -11.51
C ALA A 171 0.47 -7.18 -12.69
N ALA A 172 0.87 -6.44 -13.72
CA ALA A 172 0.11 -6.28 -14.94
C ALA A 172 -0.14 -7.64 -15.63
N ALA A 173 0.88 -8.50 -15.72
CA ALA A 173 0.73 -9.85 -16.28
C ALA A 173 -0.24 -10.72 -15.47
N TYR A 174 -0.17 -10.65 -14.14
CA TYR A 174 -1.10 -11.36 -13.24
C TYR A 174 -2.54 -10.88 -13.42
N LEU A 175 -2.74 -9.57 -13.38
CA LEU A 175 -4.06 -8.93 -13.49
C LEU A 175 -4.72 -9.19 -14.84
N LYS A 176 -3.92 -9.17 -15.92
CA LYS A 176 -4.42 -9.51 -17.27
C LYS A 176 -4.93 -10.93 -17.34
N LYS A 177 -4.18 -11.92 -16.81
CA LYS A 177 -4.61 -13.32 -16.73
C LYS A 177 -5.89 -13.47 -15.89
N ALA A 178 -6.00 -12.74 -14.78
CA ALA A 178 -7.19 -12.75 -13.95
C ALA A 178 -8.41 -12.16 -14.69
N TYR A 179 -8.22 -11.04 -15.39
CA TYR A 179 -9.28 -10.45 -16.22
C TYR A 179 -9.71 -11.38 -17.37
N GLU A 180 -8.76 -11.98 -18.08
CA GLU A 180 -9.04 -12.97 -19.14
C GLU A 180 -9.89 -14.15 -18.60
N LYS A 181 -9.67 -14.52 -17.35
CA LYS A 181 -10.42 -15.60 -16.70
C LYS A 181 -11.81 -15.19 -16.26
N PHE A 182 -11.99 -14.00 -15.70
CA PHE A 182 -13.22 -13.61 -15.02
C PHE A 182 -14.09 -12.63 -15.84
N GLY A 183 -13.53 -11.95 -16.84
CA GLY A 183 -14.21 -10.93 -17.61
C GLY A 183 -14.58 -9.67 -16.81
N SER A 184 -14.03 -9.53 -15.59
CA SER A 184 -14.30 -8.40 -14.69
C SER A 184 -13.03 -7.98 -13.97
N TRP A 185 -12.76 -6.69 -13.98
CA TRP A 185 -11.64 -6.08 -13.25
C TRP A 185 -11.84 -6.13 -11.74
N THR A 186 -13.10 -5.99 -11.29
CA THR A 186 -13.44 -6.11 -9.86
C THR A 186 -13.14 -7.50 -9.34
N LEU A 187 -13.50 -8.56 -10.10
CA LEU A 187 -13.14 -9.95 -9.76
C LEU A 187 -11.63 -10.21 -9.90
N ALA A 188 -10.96 -9.56 -10.86
CA ALA A 188 -9.50 -9.65 -10.98
C ALA A 188 -8.79 -9.06 -9.75
N ALA A 189 -9.29 -7.94 -9.22
CA ALA A 189 -8.78 -7.36 -7.97
C ALA A 189 -9.03 -8.28 -6.76
N ALA A 190 -10.22 -8.86 -6.64
CA ALA A 190 -10.51 -9.84 -5.59
C ALA A 190 -9.62 -11.09 -5.69
N ALA A 191 -9.35 -11.55 -6.93
CA ALA A 191 -8.46 -12.68 -7.20
C ALA A 191 -6.99 -12.39 -6.88
N TYR A 192 -6.57 -11.13 -6.95
CA TYR A 192 -5.22 -10.73 -6.53
C TYR A 192 -5.01 -11.00 -5.03
N ASN A 193 -6.01 -10.67 -4.21
CA ASN A 193 -5.98 -10.90 -2.76
C ASN A 193 -6.13 -12.39 -2.39
N ALA A 194 -7.18 -13.04 -2.90
CA ALA A 194 -7.59 -14.37 -2.45
C ALA A 194 -7.11 -15.54 -3.32
N GLY A 195 -6.53 -15.23 -4.47
CA GLY A 195 -6.17 -16.22 -5.49
C GLY A 195 -7.33 -16.58 -6.42
N ALA A 196 -7.03 -16.68 -7.71
CA ALA A 196 -8.02 -16.95 -8.76
C ALA A 196 -8.80 -18.28 -8.56
N ALA A 197 -8.17 -19.30 -8.00
CA ALA A 197 -8.85 -20.58 -7.72
C ALA A 197 -9.93 -20.45 -6.64
N MET A 198 -9.67 -19.65 -5.60
CA MET A 198 -10.63 -19.40 -4.52
C MET A 198 -11.86 -18.64 -5.06
N ILE A 199 -11.62 -17.56 -5.82
CA ILE A 199 -12.73 -16.78 -6.43
C ILE A 199 -13.56 -17.67 -7.35
N SER A 200 -12.94 -18.46 -8.26
CA SER A 200 -13.68 -19.38 -9.13
C SER A 200 -14.57 -20.35 -8.32
N ARG A 201 -14.00 -20.94 -7.26
CA ARG A 201 -14.76 -21.86 -6.40
C ARG A 201 -15.97 -21.20 -5.73
N GLN A 202 -15.84 -19.93 -5.29
CA GLN A 202 -16.95 -19.21 -4.68
C GLN A 202 -18.02 -18.84 -5.72
N MET A 203 -17.62 -18.43 -6.91
CA MET A 203 -18.54 -18.18 -8.02
C MET A 203 -19.35 -19.43 -8.38
N ASP A 204 -18.69 -20.59 -8.49
CA ASP A 204 -19.34 -21.86 -8.79
C ASP A 204 -20.29 -22.31 -7.69
N LEU A 205 -19.86 -22.18 -6.43
CA LEU A 205 -20.63 -22.57 -5.25
C LEU A 205 -21.90 -21.73 -5.09
N GLN A 206 -21.77 -20.40 -5.27
CA GLN A 206 -22.84 -19.44 -5.03
C GLN A 206 -23.66 -19.15 -6.28
N LYS A 207 -23.23 -19.66 -7.46
CA LYS A 207 -23.87 -19.40 -8.77
C LYS A 207 -23.94 -17.92 -9.12
N GLU A 208 -22.91 -17.18 -8.72
CA GLU A 208 -22.78 -15.72 -8.90
C GLU A 208 -21.54 -15.38 -9.71
N THR A 209 -21.67 -14.36 -10.56
CA THR A 209 -20.59 -13.86 -11.41
C THR A 209 -20.22 -12.40 -11.13
N ASN A 210 -20.93 -11.77 -10.20
CA ASN A 210 -20.69 -10.39 -9.81
C ASN A 210 -20.05 -10.35 -8.41
N TYR A 211 -18.92 -9.69 -8.28
CA TYR A 211 -18.22 -9.54 -7.01
C TYR A 211 -19.13 -9.08 -5.86
N TYR A 212 -19.98 -8.08 -6.12
CA TYR A 212 -20.88 -7.51 -5.10
C TYR A 212 -22.01 -8.44 -4.64
N ASN A 213 -22.16 -9.59 -5.28
CA ASN A 213 -23.13 -10.63 -4.90
C ASN A 213 -22.46 -11.81 -4.19
N LEU A 214 -21.14 -11.89 -4.20
CA LEU A 214 -20.39 -12.99 -3.59
C LEU A 214 -20.24 -12.79 -2.09
N LEU A 215 -20.59 -13.79 -1.31
CA LEU A 215 -20.20 -13.90 0.10
C LEU A 215 -18.74 -14.40 0.15
N LEU A 216 -17.84 -13.52 0.52
CA LEU A 216 -16.41 -13.80 0.62
C LEU A 216 -15.95 -13.73 2.09
N GLY A 217 -14.72 -14.16 2.37
CA GLY A 217 -14.11 -13.89 3.67
C GLY A 217 -13.87 -12.39 3.87
N GLU A 218 -13.94 -11.92 5.13
CA GLU A 218 -13.89 -10.49 5.48
C GLU A 218 -12.75 -9.73 4.78
N GLU A 219 -11.55 -10.30 4.69
CA GLU A 219 -10.40 -9.67 4.05
C GLU A 219 -10.65 -9.40 2.57
N THR A 220 -11.19 -10.39 1.84
CA THR A 220 -11.45 -10.28 0.40
C THR A 220 -12.69 -9.44 0.10
N GLU A 221 -13.72 -9.52 0.96
CA GLU A 221 -14.91 -8.70 0.86
C GLU A 221 -14.59 -7.21 1.02
N ARG A 222 -13.69 -6.86 1.94
CA ARG A 222 -13.25 -5.49 2.16
C ARG A 222 -12.23 -4.98 1.14
N TYR A 223 -11.58 -5.89 0.41
CA TYR A 223 -10.42 -5.56 -0.41
C TYR A 223 -10.71 -4.52 -1.49
N VAL A 224 -11.76 -4.74 -2.28
CA VAL A 224 -12.17 -3.79 -3.33
C VAL A 224 -12.66 -2.48 -2.72
N PHE A 225 -13.39 -2.51 -1.62
CA PHE A 225 -13.86 -1.30 -0.94
C PHE A 225 -12.71 -0.46 -0.37
N ARG A 226 -11.61 -1.07 0.08
CA ARG A 226 -10.38 -0.35 0.46
C ARG A 226 -9.74 0.34 -0.76
N ILE A 227 -9.68 -0.33 -1.91
CA ILE A 227 -9.19 0.28 -3.16
C ILE A 227 -10.04 1.50 -3.50
N LEU A 228 -11.36 1.35 -3.50
CA LEU A 228 -12.32 2.42 -3.81
C LEU A 228 -12.22 3.60 -2.85
N ALA A 229 -12.10 3.34 -1.56
CA ALA A 229 -11.95 4.38 -0.54
C ALA A 229 -10.67 5.18 -0.74
N LEU A 230 -9.53 4.51 -0.96
CA LEU A 230 -8.27 5.19 -1.22
C LEU A 230 -8.25 5.91 -2.57
N LYS A 231 -8.86 5.34 -3.61
CA LYS A 231 -9.09 6.05 -4.87
C LYS A 231 -9.84 7.36 -4.63
N GLN A 232 -10.97 7.32 -3.90
CA GLN A 232 -11.77 8.50 -3.59
C GLN A 232 -10.98 9.54 -2.81
N ILE A 233 -10.27 9.15 -1.75
CA ILE A 233 -9.45 10.04 -0.93
C ILE A 233 -8.31 10.65 -1.74
N MET A 234 -7.60 9.86 -2.54
CA MET A 234 -6.42 10.32 -3.27
C MET A 234 -6.76 11.16 -4.49
N ASN A 235 -7.95 11.00 -5.08
CA ASN A 235 -8.43 11.84 -6.18
C ASN A 235 -9.03 13.17 -5.69
N HIS A 236 -9.36 13.27 -4.40
CA HIS A 236 -9.96 14.46 -3.78
C HIS A 236 -9.20 14.84 -2.48
N PRO A 237 -7.87 15.05 -2.55
CA PRO A 237 -7.06 15.35 -1.38
C PRO A 237 -7.50 16.64 -0.68
N GLU A 238 -8.09 17.60 -1.41
CA GLU A 238 -8.63 18.85 -0.90
C GLU A 238 -9.76 18.65 0.10
N LEU A 239 -10.51 17.55 0.01
CA LEU A 239 -11.58 17.21 0.96
C LEU A 239 -11.03 16.74 2.32
N TYR A 240 -9.74 16.38 2.37
CA TYR A 240 -9.08 15.81 3.53
C TYR A 240 -7.96 16.70 4.09
N ASN A 241 -7.76 17.89 3.50
CA ASN A 241 -6.78 18.91 3.93
C ASN A 241 -5.33 18.40 4.04
N PHE A 242 -4.84 17.71 2.98
CA PHE A 242 -3.47 17.20 2.92
C PHE A 242 -2.60 18.02 1.97
N THR A 243 -1.29 18.06 2.28
CA THR A 243 -0.27 18.67 1.42
C THR A 243 0.56 17.56 0.74
N VAL A 244 0.64 17.61 -0.58
CA VAL A 244 1.44 16.68 -1.39
C VAL A 244 2.83 17.26 -1.64
N TYR A 245 3.88 16.44 -1.47
CA TYR A 245 5.26 16.85 -1.75
C TYR A 245 5.69 16.49 -3.18
N THR A 246 6.61 17.28 -3.71
CA THR A 246 7.21 17.08 -5.04
C THR A 246 8.43 16.15 -5.00
N PHE A 247 8.87 15.70 -6.17
CA PHE A 247 9.81 14.56 -6.36
C PHE A 247 11.24 14.95 -6.70
N GLU A 248 12.19 14.04 -6.28
CA GLU A 248 13.54 13.95 -6.83
C GLU A 248 13.49 13.28 -8.22
N LYS A 249 13.89 13.97 -9.28
CA LYS A 249 14.03 13.38 -10.62
C LYS A 249 15.20 12.40 -10.64
N THR A 250 14.99 11.25 -11.27
CA THR A 250 16.00 10.20 -11.42
C THR A 250 16.56 10.18 -12.84
N GLU A 251 17.75 9.63 -12.97
CA GLU A 251 18.38 9.17 -14.21
C GLU A 251 18.79 7.71 -14.03
N THR A 252 19.10 7.03 -15.13
CA THR A 252 19.44 5.61 -15.10
C THR A 252 20.85 5.38 -15.63
N VAL A 253 21.53 4.40 -15.02
CA VAL A 253 22.86 3.92 -15.46
C VAL A 253 22.76 2.42 -15.75
N GLU A 254 23.18 2.00 -16.93
CA GLU A 254 23.25 0.58 -17.27
C GLU A 254 24.53 -0.06 -16.71
N VAL A 255 24.37 -1.21 -16.08
CA VAL A 255 25.46 -2.03 -15.56
C VAL A 255 25.44 -3.40 -16.24
N LYS A 256 26.54 -3.73 -16.93
CA LYS A 256 26.79 -5.03 -17.56
C LYS A 256 27.95 -5.72 -16.85
N GLY A 257 27.75 -6.93 -16.39
CA GLY A 257 28.80 -7.71 -15.73
C GLY A 257 28.82 -7.55 -14.21
N PRO A 258 29.86 -8.06 -13.55
CA PRO A 258 29.98 -8.06 -12.11
C PRO A 258 30.30 -6.67 -11.56
N VAL A 259 29.74 -6.37 -10.37
CA VAL A 259 30.10 -5.20 -9.57
C VAL A 259 30.74 -5.69 -8.28
N LYS A 260 32.01 -5.36 -8.07
CA LYS A 260 32.76 -5.80 -6.88
C LYS A 260 32.25 -5.12 -5.59
N SER A 261 31.83 -3.87 -5.71
CA SER A 261 31.38 -3.05 -4.59
C SER A 261 30.35 -2.02 -5.05
N TRP A 262 29.13 -2.12 -4.54
CA TRP A 262 28.11 -1.09 -4.76
C TRP A 262 28.44 0.23 -4.05
N ALA A 263 29.31 0.20 -3.04
CA ALA A 263 29.78 1.42 -2.37
C ALA A 263 30.72 2.22 -3.30
N ASP A 264 31.67 1.53 -3.97
CA ASP A 264 32.57 2.17 -4.91
C ASP A 264 31.81 2.70 -6.12
N PHE A 265 30.89 1.89 -6.68
CA PHE A 265 30.00 2.34 -7.76
C PHE A 265 29.22 3.60 -7.36
N ALA A 266 28.69 3.66 -6.14
CA ALA A 266 27.96 4.84 -5.67
C ALA A 266 28.84 6.08 -5.64
N GLN A 267 30.09 5.95 -5.16
CA GLN A 267 31.09 7.05 -5.15
C GLN A 267 31.43 7.52 -6.56
N GLU A 268 31.62 6.59 -7.50
CA GLU A 268 31.85 6.92 -8.93
C GLU A 268 30.68 7.73 -9.53
N GLN A 269 29.43 7.42 -9.12
CA GLN A 269 28.26 8.18 -9.52
C GLN A 269 28.07 9.48 -8.72
N GLY A 270 28.93 9.76 -7.73
CA GLY A 270 28.84 10.95 -6.88
C GLY A 270 27.67 10.97 -5.90
N ILE A 271 27.22 9.77 -5.48
CA ILE A 271 26.15 9.58 -4.49
C ILE A 271 26.63 8.68 -3.33
N THR A 272 25.88 8.64 -2.23
CA THR A 272 26.19 7.73 -1.13
C THR A 272 25.66 6.32 -1.40
N TYR A 273 26.28 5.31 -0.80
CA TYR A 273 25.77 3.93 -0.80
C TYR A 273 24.33 3.86 -0.29
N LYS A 274 23.98 4.63 0.75
CA LYS A 274 22.62 4.72 1.27
C LYS A 274 21.64 5.24 0.21
N THR A 275 22.03 6.27 -0.54
CA THR A 275 21.23 6.82 -1.64
C THR A 275 21.05 5.78 -2.75
N LEU A 276 22.12 5.12 -3.19
CA LEU A 276 22.04 4.05 -4.18
C LEU A 276 21.03 2.97 -3.78
N LYS A 277 21.12 2.47 -2.54
CA LYS A 277 20.24 1.42 -2.02
C LYS A 277 18.79 1.89 -1.84
N ARG A 278 18.58 3.17 -1.54
CA ARG A 278 17.24 3.76 -1.45
C ARG A 278 16.51 3.77 -2.79
N PHE A 279 17.23 4.08 -3.88
CA PHE A 279 16.68 4.08 -5.23
C PHE A 279 16.63 2.69 -5.87
N ASN A 280 17.47 1.75 -5.38
CA ASN A 280 17.57 0.39 -5.90
C ASN A 280 17.45 -0.64 -4.76
N PRO A 281 16.31 -0.74 -4.07
CA PRO A 281 16.15 -1.65 -2.92
C PRO A 281 16.18 -3.12 -3.33
N TRP A 282 16.03 -3.42 -4.61
CA TRP A 282 16.11 -4.73 -5.22
C TRP A 282 17.54 -5.31 -5.30
N LEU A 283 18.58 -4.48 -5.15
CA LEU A 283 19.97 -4.91 -4.96
C LEU A 283 20.14 -5.39 -3.50
N ARG A 284 20.21 -6.71 -3.29
CA ARG A 284 20.15 -7.27 -1.92
C ARG A 284 21.52 -7.41 -1.25
N LYS A 285 22.62 -7.55 -2.02
CA LYS A 285 23.99 -7.64 -1.51
C LYS A 285 24.80 -6.36 -1.67
N THR A 286 26.02 -6.37 -1.18
CA THR A 286 27.01 -5.28 -1.32
C THR A 286 27.77 -5.35 -2.64
N ASP A 287 27.64 -6.46 -3.35
CA ASP A 287 28.27 -6.81 -4.62
C ASP A 287 27.25 -7.41 -5.59
N LEU A 288 27.64 -7.62 -6.85
CA LEU A 288 26.85 -8.31 -7.86
C LEU A 288 27.82 -9.20 -8.68
N LYS A 289 27.63 -10.51 -8.62
CA LYS A 289 28.44 -11.46 -9.41
C LYS A 289 28.03 -11.50 -10.87
N ASN A 290 26.74 -11.44 -11.13
CA ASN A 290 26.15 -11.42 -12.47
C ASN A 290 26.79 -12.40 -13.48
N PRO A 291 26.84 -13.71 -13.19
CA PRO A 291 27.53 -14.69 -14.06
C PRO A 291 26.91 -14.84 -15.43
N ARG A 292 25.69 -14.34 -15.63
CA ARG A 292 24.97 -14.38 -16.92
C ARG A 292 25.15 -13.11 -17.74
N HIS A 293 25.97 -12.17 -17.28
CA HIS A 293 26.19 -10.87 -17.92
C HIS A 293 24.91 -10.12 -18.33
N LYS A 294 23.87 -10.21 -17.50
CA LYS A 294 22.64 -9.45 -17.69
C LYS A 294 22.92 -7.96 -17.59
N THR A 295 22.18 -7.16 -18.34
CA THR A 295 22.16 -5.71 -18.15
C THR A 295 21.14 -5.35 -17.09
N TYR A 296 21.57 -4.60 -16.08
CA TYR A 296 20.72 -4.04 -15.05
C TYR A 296 20.68 -2.53 -15.18
N THR A 297 19.50 -1.95 -15.03
CA THR A 297 19.29 -0.50 -15.03
C THR A 297 19.26 -0.01 -13.58
N ILE A 298 20.24 0.81 -13.21
CA ILE A 298 20.40 1.36 -11.88
C ILE A 298 19.84 2.77 -11.86
N SER A 299 18.88 3.04 -10.98
CA SER A 299 18.30 4.37 -10.79
C SER A 299 19.15 5.21 -9.84
N ILE A 300 19.51 6.41 -10.24
CA ILE A 300 20.23 7.38 -9.43
C ILE A 300 19.50 8.74 -9.45
N PRO A 301 19.54 9.53 -8.35
CA PRO A 301 18.94 10.87 -8.36
C PRO A 301 19.77 11.83 -9.22
N LYS A 302 19.10 12.75 -9.91
CA LYS A 302 19.80 13.84 -10.61
C LYS A 302 20.51 14.75 -9.63
N LYS A 303 21.82 14.98 -9.84
CA LYS A 303 22.71 15.70 -8.91
C LYS A 303 22.22 17.08 -8.44
N LYS A 304 21.40 17.78 -9.23
CA LYS A 304 20.86 19.11 -8.87
C LYS A 304 19.79 19.09 -7.77
N GLU A 305 19.25 17.94 -7.40
CA GLU A 305 18.12 17.82 -6.49
C GLU A 305 18.47 17.25 -5.10
N LEU A 306 19.70 16.69 -4.95
CA LEU A 306 20.15 16.12 -3.68
C LEU A 306 20.47 17.14 -2.58
N TYR A 307 20.58 18.42 -2.92
CA TYR A 307 21.07 19.48 -2.05
C TYR A 307 20.15 20.72 -2.00
N LYS A 308 18.90 20.58 -2.41
CA LYS A 308 17.83 21.55 -2.19
C LYS A 308 17.01 21.15 -0.96
#